data_edf5c903747d8877694cc712968bbaae
#
_entry.id   edf5c903747d8877694cc712968bbaae
#
_cell.length_a   1.000
_cell.length_b   1.000
_cell.length_c   1.000
_cell.angle_alpha   90.00
_cell.angle_beta   90.00
_cell.angle_gamma   90.00
#
_symmetry.space_group_name_H-M   'P 1'
#
loop_
_entity.id
_entity.type
_entity.pdbx_description
1 polymer ?
#
loop_
_entity_poly.entity_id
_entity_poly.type
_entity_poly.pdbx_seq_one_letter_code
_entity_poly.pdbx_strand_id
1 'polypeptide(L)'
;IRCAKDAVTLLNNFKYEDGKAPSIEVIPAVLSKRDEDGSWYYDEATCAQLVYIYGEIGHKYKGVCSEFFNLYGKDNEEGNKTLTVGSLDIGAGTSDLMISEYSYTKGDLTTITPDPLFYDSFYFAGDDILKALVKNVMLLDDKHSAFRKQMSNLDPIQYRQKIKNFFGPDYSGQTISERIARRDFNIQYSVPLMCHFLALACNDSNDCTVRYDDV
;
A
#
# COMPACT_ATOMS: atom_id res chain seq x y z
N ILE A 1 -2.44 7.45 13.49
CA ILE A 1 -2.62 7.72 14.94
C ILE A 1 -3.61 8.85 15.19
N ARG A 2 -3.44 10.06 14.62
CA ARG A 2 -4.36 11.17 14.85
C ARG A 2 -5.80 10.80 14.54
N CYS A 3 -6.08 10.26 13.34
CA CYS A 3 -7.43 9.82 12.97
C CYS A 3 -7.97 8.72 13.89
N ALA A 4 -7.12 7.79 14.34
CA ALA A 4 -7.53 6.77 15.29
C ALA A 4 -7.87 7.36 16.66
N LYS A 5 -7.08 8.32 17.16
CA LYS A 5 -7.38 9.06 18.41
C LYS A 5 -8.67 9.85 18.29
N ASP A 6 -8.90 10.51 17.15
CA ASP A 6 -10.14 11.27 16.91
C ASP A 6 -11.35 10.32 16.87
N ALA A 7 -11.23 9.15 16.21
CA ALA A 7 -12.28 8.14 16.18
C ALA A 7 -12.57 7.56 17.57
N VAL A 8 -11.54 7.25 18.35
CA VAL A 8 -11.69 6.76 19.74
C VAL A 8 -12.32 7.82 20.63
N THR A 9 -11.95 9.09 20.46
CA THR A 9 -12.57 10.21 21.20
C THR A 9 -14.07 10.29 20.90
N LEU A 10 -14.46 10.15 19.63
CA LEU A 10 -15.86 10.10 19.25
C LEU A 10 -16.60 8.90 19.88
N LEU A 11 -16.00 7.71 19.82
CA LEU A 11 -16.57 6.50 20.39
C LEU A 11 -16.70 6.58 21.92
N ASN A 12 -15.69 7.08 22.63
CA ASN A 12 -15.72 7.21 24.09
C ASN A 12 -16.74 8.26 24.56
N ASN A 13 -17.13 9.20 23.71
CA ASN A 13 -18.22 10.14 23.99
C ASN A 13 -19.62 9.56 23.69
N PHE A 14 -19.69 8.38 23.04
CA PHE A 14 -20.96 7.72 22.76
C PHE A 14 -21.41 6.95 24.00
N LYS A 15 -22.60 7.30 24.50
CA LYS A 15 -23.19 6.55 25.62
C LYS A 15 -24.15 5.50 25.06
N TYR A 16 -23.96 4.24 25.48
CA TYR A 16 -24.92 3.18 25.19
C TYR A 16 -26.22 3.38 26.00
N GLU A 17 -27.27 2.63 25.65
CA GLU A 17 -28.57 2.68 26.34
C GLU A 17 -28.46 2.37 27.84
N ASP A 18 -27.46 1.60 28.28
CA ASP A 18 -27.15 1.30 29.67
C ASP A 18 -26.38 2.43 30.40
N GLY A 19 -26.12 3.55 29.72
CA GLY A 19 -25.42 4.71 30.25
C GLY A 19 -23.91 4.55 30.38
N LYS A 20 -23.35 3.42 29.97
CA LYS A 20 -21.90 3.18 29.97
C LYS A 20 -21.28 3.70 28.67
N ALA A 21 -20.14 4.38 28.80
CA ALA A 21 -19.28 4.71 27.65
C ALA A 21 -18.24 3.61 27.44
N PRO A 22 -17.91 3.22 26.21
CA PRO A 22 -16.78 2.34 25.97
C PRO A 22 -15.50 3.00 26.45
N SER A 23 -14.63 2.24 27.12
CA SER A 23 -13.28 2.69 27.44
C SER A 23 -12.32 2.07 26.42
N ILE A 24 -12.04 2.80 25.37
CA ILE A 24 -11.15 2.40 24.28
C ILE A 24 -9.92 3.29 24.32
N GLU A 25 -8.75 2.70 24.17
CA GLU A 25 -7.47 3.39 24.12
C GLU A 25 -6.72 3.06 22.79
N VAL A 26 -5.99 4.03 22.26
CA VAL A 26 -5.13 3.81 21.09
C VAL A 26 -3.73 3.46 21.57
N ILE A 27 -3.32 2.22 21.30
CA ILE A 27 -1.98 1.72 21.60
C ILE A 27 -1.36 1.26 20.27
N PRO A 28 -0.14 1.66 19.96
CA PRO A 28 0.71 2.60 20.69
C PRO A 28 0.28 4.06 20.52
N ALA A 29 0.54 4.84 21.53
CA ALA A 29 0.25 6.29 21.52
C ALA A 29 1.07 7.06 20.47
N VAL A 30 2.24 6.52 20.07
CA VAL A 30 3.16 7.06 19.05
C VAL A 30 3.67 5.89 18.22
N LEU A 31 3.56 5.98 16.87
CA LEU A 31 4.21 5.04 15.95
C LEU A 31 5.69 5.41 15.82
N SER A 32 6.55 4.39 15.72
CA SER A 32 7.89 4.47 15.12
C SER A 32 9.07 4.97 15.95
N LYS A 33 9.06 4.85 17.26
CA LYS A 33 10.35 4.85 17.96
C LYS A 33 10.38 3.67 18.91
N ARG A 34 11.50 2.95 18.96
CA ARG A 34 11.81 2.14 20.13
C ARG A 34 11.64 3.05 21.33
N ASP A 35 10.78 2.66 22.25
CA ASP A 35 10.71 3.37 23.51
C ASP A 35 12.08 3.33 24.18
N GLU A 36 12.34 4.26 25.10
CA GLU A 36 13.62 4.33 25.82
C GLU A 36 13.97 3.02 26.55
N ASP A 37 12.96 2.16 26.81
CA ASP A 37 13.11 0.84 27.38
C ASP A 37 13.41 -0.28 26.34
N GLY A 38 13.50 0.07 25.05
CA GLY A 38 13.78 -0.87 23.97
C GLY A 38 12.56 -1.65 23.48
N SER A 39 11.35 -1.38 23.98
CA SER A 39 10.12 -2.00 23.48
C SER A 39 9.85 -1.56 22.05
N TRP A 40 9.39 -2.49 21.23
CA TRP A 40 9.07 -2.25 19.83
C TRP A 40 7.61 -2.61 19.55
N TYR A 41 6.90 -1.67 18.93
CA TYR A 41 5.51 -1.90 18.53
C TYR A 41 5.46 -2.30 17.07
N TYR A 42 4.73 -3.34 16.76
CA TYR A 42 4.54 -3.83 15.41
C TYR A 42 3.84 -2.78 14.55
N ASP A 43 4.48 -2.39 13.46
CA ASP A 43 3.87 -1.59 12.41
C ASP A 43 3.12 -2.47 11.39
N GLU A 44 2.48 -1.84 10.41
CA GLU A 44 1.71 -2.53 9.39
C GLU A 44 2.58 -3.49 8.56
N ALA A 45 3.79 -3.07 8.19
CA ALA A 45 4.69 -3.88 7.37
C ALA A 45 5.18 -5.13 8.11
N THR A 46 5.53 -5.00 9.40
CA THR A 46 5.87 -6.14 10.25
C THR A 46 4.71 -7.09 10.44
N CYS A 47 3.52 -6.55 10.70
CA CYS A 47 2.31 -7.36 10.83
C CYS A 47 2.03 -8.15 9.56
N ALA A 48 2.18 -7.55 8.38
CA ALA A 48 2.00 -8.22 7.10
C ALA A 48 3.01 -9.37 6.91
N GLN A 49 4.29 -9.15 7.22
CA GLN A 49 5.31 -10.20 7.18
C GLN A 49 5.00 -11.34 8.16
N LEU A 50 4.61 -11.02 9.40
CA LEU A 50 4.24 -12.02 10.41
C LEU A 50 3.05 -12.87 9.98
N VAL A 51 2.00 -12.26 9.43
CA VAL A 51 0.82 -12.99 8.93
C VAL A 51 1.22 -13.97 7.84
N TYR A 52 2.10 -13.58 6.91
CA TYR A 52 2.62 -14.46 5.89
C TYR A 52 3.42 -15.63 6.49
N ILE A 53 4.39 -15.34 7.38
CA ILE A 53 5.25 -16.35 8.01
C ILE A 53 4.41 -17.35 8.82
N TYR A 54 3.48 -16.86 9.65
CA TYR A 54 2.60 -17.72 10.43
C TYR A 54 1.67 -18.56 9.54
N GLY A 55 1.17 -17.97 8.44
CA GLY A 55 0.40 -18.69 7.45
C GLY A 55 1.17 -19.86 6.82
N GLU A 56 2.41 -19.61 6.39
CA GLU A 56 3.29 -20.64 5.83
C GLU A 56 3.59 -21.74 6.86
N ILE A 57 3.99 -21.38 8.09
CA ILE A 57 4.29 -22.32 9.15
C ILE A 57 3.05 -23.15 9.51
N GLY A 58 1.88 -22.51 9.66
CA GLY A 58 0.63 -23.20 10.01
C GLY A 58 0.19 -24.17 8.93
N HIS A 59 0.19 -23.77 7.68
CA HIS A 59 -0.30 -24.59 6.59
C HIS A 59 0.67 -25.69 6.14
N LYS A 60 1.96 -25.37 6.01
CA LYS A 60 2.94 -26.31 5.45
C LYS A 60 3.68 -27.11 6.50
N TYR A 61 3.93 -26.53 7.67
CA TYR A 61 4.74 -27.13 8.73
C TYR A 61 3.95 -27.47 9.99
N LYS A 62 2.61 -27.48 9.93
CA LYS A 62 1.71 -27.86 11.03
C LYS A 62 1.98 -27.08 12.33
N GLY A 63 2.44 -25.84 12.21
CA GLY A 63 2.77 -24.99 13.34
C GLY A 63 4.19 -25.18 13.92
N VAL A 64 5.03 -26.03 13.32
CA VAL A 64 6.38 -26.31 13.82
C VAL A 64 7.38 -25.30 13.24
N CYS A 65 7.68 -24.24 13.98
CA CYS A 65 8.60 -23.18 13.56
C CYS A 65 10.00 -23.72 13.21
N SER A 66 10.53 -24.67 13.97
CA SER A 66 11.86 -25.23 13.75
C SER A 66 12.03 -25.87 12.36
N GLU A 67 11.00 -26.53 11.83
CA GLU A 67 11.08 -27.14 10.48
C GLU A 67 11.17 -26.05 9.41
N PHE A 68 10.36 -25.00 9.55
CA PHE A 68 10.38 -23.85 8.64
C PHE A 68 11.74 -23.14 8.66
N PHE A 69 12.26 -22.82 9.85
CA PHE A 69 13.54 -22.13 9.99
C PHE A 69 14.73 -23.02 9.58
N ASN A 70 14.66 -24.33 9.78
CA ASN A 70 15.70 -25.24 9.30
C ASN A 70 15.79 -25.28 7.78
N LEU A 71 14.67 -25.11 7.09
CA LEU A 71 14.63 -25.16 5.63
C LEU A 71 15.01 -23.81 4.99
N TYR A 72 14.49 -22.72 5.51
CA TYR A 72 14.64 -21.38 4.91
C TYR A 72 15.64 -20.47 5.64
N GLY A 73 15.93 -20.75 6.88
CA GLY A 73 16.82 -19.94 7.71
C GLY A 73 18.30 -20.21 7.44
N LYS A 74 19.11 -19.25 7.84
CA LYS A 74 20.59 -19.36 7.88
C LYS A 74 21.06 -19.41 9.32
N ASP A 75 22.22 -20.03 9.54
CA ASP A 75 22.86 -19.98 10.84
C ASP A 75 23.43 -18.59 11.08
N ASN A 76 23.10 -17.99 12.23
CA ASN A 76 23.76 -16.79 12.69
C ASN A 76 25.08 -17.13 13.39
N GLU A 77 25.82 -16.12 13.86
CA GLU A 77 27.13 -16.30 14.52
C GLU A 77 27.04 -17.16 15.80
N GLU A 78 25.87 -17.25 16.41
CA GLU A 78 25.61 -18.04 17.61
C GLU A 78 25.14 -19.47 17.29
N GLY A 79 25.02 -19.82 16.02
CA GLY A 79 24.54 -21.12 15.57
C GLY A 79 23.02 -21.31 15.70
N ASN A 80 22.26 -20.22 15.85
CA ASN A 80 20.81 -20.24 15.80
C ASN A 80 20.31 -19.99 14.36
N LYS A 81 19.18 -20.61 14.00
CA LYS A 81 18.57 -20.36 12.70
C LYS A 81 17.79 -19.05 12.73
N THR A 82 18.12 -18.16 11.81
CA THR A 82 17.42 -16.91 11.57
C THR A 82 16.96 -16.82 10.11
N LEU A 83 15.91 -16.05 9.83
CA LEU A 83 15.35 -15.83 8.51
C LEU A 83 15.24 -14.33 8.26
N THR A 84 15.95 -13.82 7.26
CA THR A 84 15.79 -12.43 6.80
C THR A 84 14.72 -12.37 5.74
N VAL A 85 13.71 -11.54 5.97
CA VAL A 85 12.58 -11.32 5.06
C VAL A 85 12.56 -9.86 4.63
N GLY A 86 12.54 -9.64 3.30
CA GLY A 86 12.26 -8.34 2.70
C GLY A 86 10.84 -8.30 2.18
N SER A 87 10.11 -7.23 2.44
CA SER A 87 8.79 -6.96 1.86
C SER A 87 8.76 -5.58 1.23
N LEU A 88 8.08 -5.49 0.09
CA LEU A 88 7.75 -4.22 -0.56
C LEU A 88 6.23 -4.16 -0.68
N ASP A 89 5.63 -3.24 0.04
CA ASP A 89 4.20 -2.94 -0.04
C ASP A 89 3.99 -1.71 -0.93
N ILE A 90 3.28 -1.88 -2.04
CA ILE A 90 2.99 -0.80 -2.99
C ILE A 90 1.53 -0.41 -2.80
N GLY A 91 1.30 0.60 -1.98
CA GLY A 91 0.00 1.21 -1.77
C GLY A 91 -0.42 2.15 -2.92
N ALA A 92 -1.43 2.96 -2.69
CA ALA A 92 -1.85 3.98 -3.65
C ALA A 92 -0.87 5.17 -3.70
N GLY A 93 -0.50 5.72 -2.55
CA GLY A 93 0.31 6.94 -2.43
C GLY A 93 1.73 6.72 -1.91
N THR A 94 2.02 5.59 -1.28
CA THR A 94 3.33 5.23 -0.73
C THR A 94 3.70 3.79 -1.07
N SER A 95 4.99 3.55 -1.17
CA SER A 95 5.56 2.20 -1.21
C SER A 95 6.48 2.04 -0.01
N ASP A 96 6.24 0.99 0.78
CA ASP A 96 6.93 0.73 2.02
C ASP A 96 7.86 -0.49 1.86
N LEU A 97 9.15 -0.28 2.08
CA LEU A 97 10.16 -1.34 2.05
C LEU A 97 10.58 -1.65 3.49
N MET A 98 10.46 -2.91 3.85
CA MET A 98 10.90 -3.39 5.16
C MET A 98 11.76 -4.63 5.02
N ILE A 99 12.84 -4.67 5.80
CA ILE A 99 13.69 -5.85 5.94
C ILE A 99 13.77 -6.17 7.43
N SER A 100 13.38 -7.39 7.81
CA SER A 100 13.42 -7.87 9.18
C SER A 100 14.13 -9.22 9.26
N GLU A 101 14.89 -9.43 10.31
CA GLU A 101 15.37 -10.75 10.68
C GLU A 101 14.38 -11.38 11.67
N TYR A 102 14.07 -12.63 11.44
CA TYR A 102 13.18 -13.42 12.29
C TYR A 102 13.96 -14.53 12.95
N SER A 103 13.72 -14.73 14.24
CA SER A 103 14.23 -15.85 15.01
C SER A 103 13.10 -16.57 15.72
N TYR A 104 13.35 -17.79 16.18
CA TYR A 104 12.44 -18.52 17.05
C TYR A 104 13.17 -18.98 18.31
N THR A 105 12.44 -19.04 19.41
CA THR A 105 13.00 -19.52 20.69
C THR A 105 13.10 -21.04 20.68
N LYS A 106 14.31 -21.56 20.89
CA LYS A 106 14.57 -23.00 20.94
C LYS A 106 13.77 -23.62 22.11
N GLY A 107 12.90 -24.57 21.82
CA GLY A 107 12.01 -25.18 22.81
C GLY A 107 10.62 -24.55 22.92
N ASP A 108 10.41 -23.36 22.38
CA ASP A 108 9.09 -22.77 22.15
C ASP A 108 8.73 -22.95 20.66
N LEU A 109 7.75 -23.80 20.42
CA LEU A 109 7.36 -24.16 19.05
C LEU A 109 6.54 -23.07 18.34
N THR A 110 6.15 -22.02 19.05
CA THR A 110 5.12 -21.08 18.60
C THR A 110 5.59 -19.62 18.54
N THR A 111 6.66 -19.26 19.21
CA THR A 111 7.11 -17.86 19.30
C THR A 111 8.12 -17.51 18.22
N ILE A 112 7.80 -16.50 17.43
CA ILE A 112 8.68 -15.89 16.43
C ILE A 112 8.95 -14.45 16.86
N THR A 113 10.21 -14.07 16.88
CA THR A 113 10.63 -12.72 17.26
C THR A 113 11.17 -11.98 16.04
N PRO A 114 10.53 -10.88 15.60
CA PRO A 114 11.06 -10.01 14.56
C PRO A 114 12.13 -9.06 15.13
N ASP A 115 13.19 -8.85 14.37
CA ASP A 115 14.18 -7.78 14.57
C ASP A 115 14.26 -6.94 13.29
N PRO A 116 13.68 -5.73 13.27
CA PRO A 116 13.71 -4.87 12.10
C PRO A 116 15.12 -4.35 11.83
N LEU A 117 15.64 -4.68 10.64
CA LEU A 117 16.94 -4.24 10.17
C LEU A 117 16.88 -2.95 9.38
N PHE A 118 15.82 -2.78 8.58
CA PHE A 118 15.65 -1.63 7.72
C PHE A 118 14.17 -1.36 7.47
N TYR A 119 13.81 -0.08 7.45
CA TYR A 119 12.50 0.40 7.05
C TYR A 119 12.66 1.74 6.32
N ASP A 120 12.03 1.85 5.15
CA ASP A 120 11.93 3.11 4.42
C ASP A 120 10.59 3.21 3.67
N SER A 121 10.11 4.41 3.46
CA SER A 121 8.85 4.71 2.78
C SER A 121 9.08 5.72 1.67
N PHE A 122 8.58 5.40 0.47
CA PHE A 122 8.77 6.20 -0.72
C PHE A 122 7.42 6.78 -1.19
N TYR A 123 7.42 8.02 -1.61
CA TYR A 123 6.26 8.68 -2.25
C TYR A 123 6.19 8.37 -3.75
N PHE A 124 6.37 7.12 -4.12
CA PHE A 124 6.18 6.60 -5.47
C PHE A 124 5.42 5.30 -5.37
N ALA A 125 4.19 5.27 -5.91
CA ALA A 125 3.27 4.18 -5.65
C ALA A 125 2.23 3.98 -6.78
N GLY A 126 1.16 3.26 -6.51
CA GLY A 126 0.13 2.91 -7.48
C GLY A 126 -0.48 4.11 -8.19
N ASP A 127 -0.68 5.22 -7.50
CA ASP A 127 -1.21 6.45 -8.11
C ASP A 127 -0.27 7.06 -9.16
N ASP A 128 1.05 6.93 -9.00
CA ASP A 128 2.02 7.40 -10.00
C ASP A 128 2.03 6.48 -11.22
N ILE A 129 1.91 5.18 -11.01
CA ILE A 129 1.77 4.19 -12.09
C ILE A 129 0.50 4.46 -12.87
N LEU A 130 -0.63 4.62 -12.17
CA LEU A 130 -1.93 4.95 -12.76
C LEU A 130 -1.87 6.24 -13.57
N LYS A 131 -1.29 7.28 -13.01
CA LYS A 131 -1.12 8.58 -13.67
C LYS A 131 -0.23 8.49 -14.92
N ALA A 132 0.86 7.73 -14.86
CA ALA A 132 1.73 7.49 -15.99
C ALA A 132 1.01 6.71 -17.09
N LEU A 133 0.25 5.67 -16.72
CA LEU A 133 -0.53 4.86 -17.64
C LEU A 133 -1.59 5.70 -18.37
N VAL A 134 -2.43 6.41 -17.63
CA VAL A 134 -3.48 7.28 -18.18
C VAL A 134 -2.86 8.34 -19.10
N LYS A 135 -1.75 8.95 -18.68
CA LYS A 135 -1.03 9.94 -19.48
C LYS A 135 -0.52 9.35 -20.79
N ASN A 136 0.06 8.17 -20.77
CA ASN A 136 0.59 7.51 -21.95
C ASN A 136 -0.52 7.08 -22.90
N VAL A 137 -1.59 6.46 -22.39
CA VAL A 137 -2.69 5.96 -23.21
C VAL A 137 -3.55 7.10 -23.79
N MET A 138 -3.87 8.11 -22.97
CA MET A 138 -4.79 9.16 -23.38
C MET A 138 -4.15 10.39 -24.02
N LEU A 139 -2.90 10.70 -23.65
CA LEU A 139 -2.28 11.96 -24.04
C LEU A 139 -1.17 11.81 -25.08
N LEU A 140 -0.51 10.66 -25.15
CA LEU A 140 0.61 10.43 -26.07
C LEU A 140 0.19 9.73 -27.37
N ASP A 141 -0.98 9.11 -27.42
CA ASP A 141 -1.49 8.55 -28.68
C ASP A 141 -2.03 9.65 -29.59
N ASP A 142 -1.21 10.02 -30.55
CA ASP A 142 -1.50 11.08 -31.53
C ASP A 142 -2.66 10.72 -32.47
N LYS A 143 -2.88 9.43 -32.70
CA LYS A 143 -3.81 8.97 -33.76
C LYS A 143 -5.22 8.72 -33.27
N HIS A 144 -5.39 8.24 -32.05
CA HIS A 144 -6.64 7.70 -31.53
C HIS A 144 -7.22 8.49 -30.36
N SER A 145 -6.43 9.33 -29.68
CA SER A 145 -6.91 10.07 -28.52
C SER A 145 -7.92 11.18 -28.91
N ALA A 146 -9.19 10.93 -28.64
CA ALA A 146 -10.24 11.94 -28.74
C ALA A 146 -9.96 13.15 -27.85
N PHE A 147 -9.35 12.92 -26.70
CA PHE A 147 -8.95 13.96 -25.75
C PHE A 147 -7.90 14.90 -26.36
N ARG A 148 -6.88 14.35 -27.00
CA ARG A 148 -5.85 15.16 -27.67
C ARG A 148 -6.42 15.95 -28.85
N LYS A 149 -7.34 15.35 -29.63
CA LYS A 149 -8.04 16.06 -30.71
C LYS A 149 -8.85 17.25 -30.20
N GLN A 150 -9.55 17.10 -29.08
CA GLN A 150 -10.29 18.20 -28.45
C GLN A 150 -9.37 19.30 -27.93
N MET A 151 -8.16 18.95 -27.55
CA MET A 151 -7.17 19.88 -27.01
C MET A 151 -6.20 20.46 -28.04
N SER A 152 -6.31 20.04 -29.30
CA SER A 152 -5.40 20.47 -30.39
C SER A 152 -5.44 21.99 -30.68
N ASN A 153 -6.55 22.65 -30.31
CA ASN A 153 -6.72 24.10 -30.52
C ASN A 153 -6.20 24.95 -29.35
N LEU A 154 -5.66 24.33 -28.31
CA LEU A 154 -5.09 25.04 -27.16
C LEU A 154 -3.62 25.36 -27.44
N ASP A 155 -3.18 26.54 -26.99
CA ASP A 155 -1.76 26.80 -26.95
C ASP A 155 -1.05 25.87 -25.92
N PRO A 156 0.28 25.68 -26.02
CA PRO A 156 1.00 24.76 -25.15
C PRO A 156 0.88 25.07 -23.65
N ILE A 157 0.67 26.32 -23.28
CA ILE A 157 0.53 26.74 -21.87
C ILE A 157 -0.85 26.35 -21.37
N GLN A 158 -1.89 26.67 -22.12
CA GLN A 158 -3.28 26.28 -21.79
C GLN A 158 -3.45 24.77 -21.71
N TYR A 159 -2.82 24.03 -22.66
CA TYR A 159 -2.80 22.58 -22.65
C TYR A 159 -2.19 22.03 -21.37
N ARG A 160 -0.98 22.47 -21.01
CA ARG A 160 -0.30 22.05 -19.79
C ARG A 160 -1.10 22.39 -18.52
N GLN A 161 -1.74 23.57 -18.50
CA GLN A 161 -2.53 23.98 -17.35
C GLN A 161 -3.78 23.10 -17.21
N LYS A 162 -4.48 22.76 -18.28
CA LYS A 162 -5.62 21.85 -18.25
C LYS A 162 -5.24 20.45 -17.77
N ILE A 163 -4.13 19.90 -18.27
CA ILE A 163 -3.58 18.62 -17.81
C ILE A 163 -3.25 18.68 -16.33
N LYS A 164 -2.56 19.72 -15.88
CA LYS A 164 -2.22 19.90 -14.47
C LYS A 164 -3.47 20.02 -13.59
N ASN A 165 -4.47 20.73 -14.03
CA ASN A 165 -5.72 20.91 -13.27
C ASN A 165 -6.52 19.61 -13.19
N PHE A 166 -6.55 18.81 -14.27
CA PHE A 166 -7.33 17.58 -14.30
C PHE A 166 -6.63 16.40 -13.63
N PHE A 167 -5.31 16.21 -13.87
CA PHE A 167 -4.53 15.07 -13.36
C PHE A 167 -3.61 15.41 -12.19
N GLY A 168 -3.55 16.67 -11.77
CA GLY A 168 -2.74 17.10 -10.65
C GLY A 168 -3.44 16.93 -9.29
N PRO A 169 -2.78 17.32 -8.21
CA PRO A 169 -3.38 17.32 -6.88
C PRO A 169 -4.58 18.27 -6.80
N ASP A 170 -5.41 18.08 -5.79
CA ASP A 170 -6.50 19.01 -5.50
C ASP A 170 -5.95 20.41 -5.16
N TYR A 171 -6.63 21.43 -5.62
CA TYR A 171 -6.25 22.82 -5.40
C TYR A 171 -7.43 23.65 -4.87
N SER A 172 -7.14 24.74 -4.17
CA SER A 172 -8.12 25.54 -3.44
C SER A 172 -9.22 26.19 -4.30
N GLY A 173 -8.96 26.40 -5.59
CA GLY A 173 -9.92 26.97 -6.55
C GLY A 173 -10.76 25.95 -7.31
N GLN A 174 -10.65 24.68 -6.99
CA GLN A 174 -11.37 23.63 -7.68
C GLN A 174 -12.84 23.61 -7.32
N THR A 175 -13.71 23.60 -8.33
CA THR A 175 -15.14 23.51 -8.14
C THR A 175 -15.59 22.12 -7.75
N ILE A 176 -16.79 22.01 -7.16
CA ILE A 176 -17.39 20.70 -6.82
C ILE A 176 -17.60 19.86 -8.08
N SER A 177 -18.05 20.47 -9.19
CA SER A 177 -18.25 19.78 -10.46
C SER A 177 -16.96 19.20 -11.02
N GLU A 178 -15.82 19.93 -10.92
CA GLU A 178 -14.51 19.44 -11.34
C GLU A 178 -14.05 18.25 -10.49
N ARG A 179 -14.29 18.29 -9.18
CA ARG A 179 -13.97 17.16 -8.28
C ARG A 179 -14.78 15.92 -8.62
N ILE A 180 -16.07 16.08 -8.88
CA ILE A 180 -16.94 14.99 -9.28
C ILE A 180 -16.48 14.41 -10.62
N ALA A 181 -16.23 15.25 -11.62
CA ALA A 181 -15.76 14.80 -12.94
C ALA A 181 -14.42 14.03 -12.86
N ARG A 182 -13.48 14.50 -12.03
CA ARG A 182 -12.19 13.81 -11.81
C ARG A 182 -12.40 12.45 -11.12
N ARG A 183 -13.25 12.40 -10.10
CA ARG A 183 -13.56 11.16 -9.40
C ARG A 183 -14.23 10.15 -10.34
N ASP A 184 -15.23 10.60 -11.09
CA ASP A 184 -15.98 9.73 -12.00
C ASP A 184 -15.08 9.23 -13.13
N PHE A 185 -14.19 10.07 -13.67
CA PHE A 185 -13.17 9.66 -14.62
C PHE A 185 -12.23 8.60 -14.02
N ASN A 186 -11.80 8.78 -12.78
CA ASN A 186 -10.92 7.82 -12.13
C ASN A 186 -11.59 6.46 -11.95
N ILE A 187 -12.84 6.46 -11.50
CA ILE A 187 -13.61 5.23 -11.26
C ILE A 187 -13.96 4.52 -12.58
N GLN A 188 -14.38 5.28 -13.59
CA GLN A 188 -14.92 4.70 -14.84
C GLN A 188 -13.84 4.34 -15.85
N TYR A 189 -12.68 4.99 -15.81
CA TYR A 189 -11.64 4.79 -16.82
C TYR A 189 -10.28 4.46 -16.24
N SER A 190 -9.77 5.27 -15.29
CA SER A 190 -8.39 5.10 -14.84
C SER A 190 -8.15 3.78 -14.10
N VAL A 191 -9.01 3.45 -13.14
CA VAL A 191 -8.88 2.23 -12.34
C VAL A 191 -9.13 0.98 -13.18
N PRO A 192 -10.20 0.88 -14.00
CA PRO A 192 -10.38 -0.25 -14.91
C PRO A 192 -9.22 -0.45 -15.87
N LEU A 193 -8.69 0.64 -16.46
CA LEU A 193 -7.53 0.59 -17.33
C LEU A 193 -6.31 0.01 -16.61
N MET A 194 -6.04 0.45 -15.39
CA MET A 194 -4.93 -0.07 -14.59
C MET A 194 -5.11 -1.55 -14.26
N CYS A 195 -6.31 -1.96 -13.85
CA CYS A 195 -6.62 -3.36 -13.56
C CYS A 195 -6.40 -4.24 -14.80
N HIS A 196 -6.81 -3.76 -15.97
CA HIS A 196 -6.60 -4.47 -17.22
C HIS A 196 -5.11 -4.63 -17.56
N PHE A 197 -4.32 -3.57 -17.44
CA PHE A 197 -2.88 -3.64 -17.66
C PHE A 197 -2.16 -4.55 -16.67
N LEU A 198 -2.55 -4.53 -15.39
CA LEU A 198 -1.99 -5.44 -14.39
C LEU A 198 -2.32 -6.91 -14.70
N ALA A 199 -3.54 -7.18 -15.14
CA ALA A 199 -3.95 -8.53 -15.56
C ALA A 199 -3.14 -9.02 -16.78
N LEU A 200 -2.88 -8.16 -17.76
CA LEU A 200 -2.02 -8.48 -18.91
C LEU A 200 -0.58 -8.75 -18.46
N ALA A 201 -0.02 -7.92 -17.58
CA ALA A 201 1.33 -8.09 -17.07
C ALA A 201 1.48 -9.41 -16.28
N CYS A 202 0.47 -9.81 -15.49
CA CYS A 202 0.47 -11.06 -14.74
C CYS A 202 0.39 -12.29 -15.65
N ASN A 203 -0.16 -12.14 -16.86
CA ASN A 203 -0.33 -13.26 -17.81
C ASN A 203 0.81 -13.37 -18.83
N ASP A 204 1.94 -12.67 -18.63
CA ASP A 204 3.08 -12.63 -19.57
C ASP A 204 2.66 -12.29 -21.02
N SER A 205 1.55 -11.57 -21.19
CA SER A 205 1.06 -11.14 -22.48
C SER A 205 1.91 -10.01 -23.02
N ASN A 206 2.61 -10.26 -24.13
CA ASN A 206 3.36 -9.22 -24.86
C ASN A 206 2.46 -8.29 -25.69
N ASP A 207 1.17 -8.59 -25.78
CA ASP A 207 0.19 -7.75 -26.50
C ASP A 207 -0.47 -6.78 -25.52
N CYS A 208 0.04 -5.55 -25.50
CA CYS A 208 -0.46 -4.46 -24.67
C CYS A 208 -1.51 -3.61 -25.40
N THR A 209 -2.24 -4.16 -26.36
CA THR A 209 -3.31 -3.44 -27.03
C THR A 209 -4.56 -3.45 -26.17
N VAL A 210 -4.94 -2.30 -25.62
CA VAL A 210 -6.19 -2.11 -24.88
C VAL A 210 -7.21 -1.45 -25.80
N ARG A 211 -8.35 -2.08 -25.98
CA ARG A 211 -9.49 -1.49 -26.67
C ARG A 211 -10.45 -0.88 -25.67
N TYR A 212 -11.18 0.14 -26.09
CA TYR A 212 -12.18 0.80 -25.23
C TYR A 212 -13.23 -0.20 -24.71
N ASP A 213 -13.56 -1.20 -25.49
CA ASP A 213 -14.55 -2.24 -25.17
C ASP A 213 -14.00 -3.29 -24.17
N ASP A 214 -12.69 -3.26 -23.87
CA ASP A 214 -12.01 -4.18 -22.95
C ASP A 214 -11.92 -3.58 -21.53
N VAL A 215 -12.32 -2.32 -21.30
CA VAL A 215 -12.30 -1.57 -20.06
C VAL A 215 -13.74 -1.24 -19.64
#